data_6d2adeea2834ef19905cf3733fc6041f
#
_entry.id   6d2adeea2834ef19905cf3733fc6041f
#
_cell.length_a   1.000
_cell.length_b   1.000
_cell.length_c   1.000
_cell.angle_alpha   90.00
_cell.angle_beta   90.00
_cell.angle_gamma   90.00
#
_symmetry.space_group_name_H-M   'P 1'
#
loop_
_entity.id
_entity.type
_entity.pdbx_description
1 polymer ?
#
loop_
_entity_poly.entity_id
_entity_poly.type
_entity_poly.pdbx_seq_one_letter_code
_entity_poly.pdbx_strand_id
1 'polypeptide(L)'
;MEYTEEFEVAVIGGGHAGIEAGLASARLGCKTAVFAINLDSVGNCPCNPSIGGTAKGHLVREIDALGGEMGKTADECMLQSRMLNLGKGPAVHSLRAQIDRNRYKEIMKHKLEMQNNLVLKQAEIVSVERAGEKWALKTRNEIFYLCKAVVIATGTFLKGKVFIGDVSYESGPDGVFPARTLSNSLREMGVNLKRFKTGTPARVLKSSINFEGLEKQPGDSKIVPFSYRTEENLENKVDCYISWTNEKTKEVILKNLHRAPMYSGKIEGVGPRYCPSIEDKIVRFSEKERHQLFIEPCGLGTEEMYLQGMSTSLPEEVQIEMYRTIKGLENVKIMRPAYAIEYDLSLIHISEPTRQAEIS
;
A
#
# COMPACT_ATOMS: atom_id res chain seq x y z
N MET A 1 -1.81 15.00 -34.29
CA MET A 1 -1.75 13.75 -33.50
C MET A 1 -2.99 12.94 -33.81
N GLU A 2 -2.81 11.68 -34.18
CA GLU A 2 -3.92 10.78 -34.39
C GLU A 2 -4.22 10.08 -33.06
N TYR A 3 -5.46 10.17 -32.58
CA TYR A 3 -5.87 9.56 -31.33
C TYR A 3 -6.40 8.16 -31.58
N THR A 4 -5.87 7.18 -30.84
CA THR A 4 -6.20 5.77 -31.02
C THR A 4 -7.62 5.44 -30.55
N GLU A 5 -8.04 6.03 -29.43
CA GLU A 5 -9.36 5.77 -28.82
C GLU A 5 -9.77 6.92 -27.90
N GLU A 6 -11.09 7.08 -27.73
CA GLU A 6 -11.68 8.07 -26.83
C GLU A 6 -12.49 7.42 -25.71
N PHE A 7 -12.32 7.94 -24.49
CA PHE A 7 -13.03 7.55 -23.28
C PHE A 7 -13.73 8.76 -22.64
N GLU A 8 -14.69 8.53 -21.80
CA GLU A 8 -15.27 9.60 -20.97
C GLU A 8 -14.40 9.81 -19.73
N VAL A 9 -13.97 8.72 -19.10
CA VAL A 9 -13.08 8.76 -17.91
C VAL A 9 -11.84 7.91 -18.16
N ALA A 10 -10.69 8.48 -17.89
CA ALA A 10 -9.41 7.77 -17.87
C ALA A 10 -8.85 7.76 -16.45
N VAL A 11 -8.53 6.58 -15.94
CA VAL A 11 -7.93 6.40 -14.62
C VAL A 11 -6.47 5.95 -14.79
N ILE A 12 -5.54 6.68 -14.21
CA ILE A 12 -4.11 6.41 -14.28
C ILE A 12 -3.66 5.78 -12.95
N GLY A 13 -3.48 4.46 -12.96
CA GLY A 13 -3.06 3.65 -11.82
C GLY A 13 -4.08 2.56 -11.48
N GLY A 14 -3.60 1.32 -11.36
CA GLY A 14 -4.39 0.12 -11.01
C GLY A 14 -4.29 -0.26 -9.51
N GLY A 15 -3.98 0.69 -8.64
CA GLY A 15 -4.03 0.51 -7.18
C GLY A 15 -5.46 0.65 -6.65
N HIS A 16 -5.63 0.57 -5.31
CA HIS A 16 -6.96 0.58 -4.69
C HIS A 16 -7.83 1.77 -5.14
N ALA A 17 -7.29 2.99 -5.09
CA ALA A 17 -8.03 4.19 -5.49
C ALA A 17 -8.41 4.17 -6.97
N GLY A 18 -7.52 3.70 -7.84
CA GLY A 18 -7.79 3.61 -9.27
C GLY A 18 -8.83 2.53 -9.61
N ILE A 19 -8.80 1.40 -8.91
CA ILE A 19 -9.81 0.35 -9.07
C ILE A 19 -11.20 0.87 -8.71
N GLU A 20 -11.32 1.50 -7.53
CA GLU A 20 -12.62 2.05 -7.07
C GLU A 20 -13.12 3.15 -8.01
N ALA A 21 -12.24 4.06 -8.46
CA ALA A 21 -12.60 5.11 -9.40
C ALA A 21 -13.04 4.54 -10.76
N GLY A 22 -12.33 3.54 -11.29
CA GLY A 22 -12.65 2.88 -12.55
C GLY A 22 -13.99 2.17 -12.51
N LEU A 23 -14.21 1.35 -11.47
CA LEU A 23 -15.47 0.63 -11.28
C LEU A 23 -16.66 1.58 -11.08
N ALA A 24 -16.50 2.61 -10.25
CA ALA A 24 -17.54 3.60 -10.01
C ALA A 24 -17.92 4.34 -11.31
N SER A 25 -16.95 4.83 -12.06
CA SER A 25 -17.18 5.52 -13.33
C SER A 25 -17.91 4.64 -14.35
N ALA A 26 -17.46 3.40 -14.50
CA ALA A 26 -18.06 2.45 -15.44
C ALA A 26 -19.50 2.06 -15.04
N ARG A 27 -19.77 1.89 -13.75
CA ARG A 27 -21.11 1.60 -13.21
C ARG A 27 -22.08 2.75 -13.37
N LEU A 28 -21.58 3.98 -13.39
CA LEU A 28 -22.36 5.17 -13.73
C LEU A 28 -22.63 5.31 -15.24
N GLY A 29 -22.17 4.36 -16.05
CA GLY A 29 -22.40 4.31 -17.49
C GLY A 29 -21.33 4.99 -18.33
N CYS A 30 -20.27 5.54 -17.73
CA CYS A 30 -19.20 6.18 -18.47
C CYS A 30 -18.31 5.15 -19.19
N LYS A 31 -17.96 5.40 -20.45
CA LYS A 31 -16.90 4.65 -21.15
C LYS A 31 -15.57 4.96 -20.48
N THR A 32 -15.03 4.00 -19.73
CA THR A 32 -13.91 4.18 -18.81
C THR A 32 -12.68 3.35 -19.24
N ALA A 33 -11.49 3.93 -19.14
CA ALA A 33 -10.24 3.19 -19.23
C ALA A 33 -9.47 3.27 -17.91
N VAL A 34 -8.93 2.13 -17.45
CA VAL A 34 -7.95 2.07 -16.35
C VAL A 34 -6.59 1.69 -16.92
N PHE A 35 -5.61 2.58 -16.78
CA PHE A 35 -4.23 2.35 -17.25
C PHE A 35 -3.36 1.91 -16.06
N ALA A 36 -2.80 0.72 -16.14
CA ALA A 36 -1.86 0.20 -15.16
C ALA A 36 -0.49 -0.03 -15.80
N ILE A 37 0.58 0.30 -15.10
CA ILE A 37 1.96 0.07 -15.55
C ILE A 37 2.21 -1.42 -15.79
N ASN A 38 1.64 -2.27 -14.94
CA ASN A 38 1.74 -3.73 -15.02
C ASN A 38 0.42 -4.34 -14.57
N LEU A 39 -0.19 -5.18 -15.40
CA LEU A 39 -1.46 -5.84 -15.11
C LEU A 39 -1.36 -6.83 -13.93
N ASP A 40 -0.20 -7.43 -13.70
CA ASP A 40 0.02 -8.37 -12.60
C ASP A 40 0.20 -7.67 -11.24
N SER A 41 0.30 -6.33 -11.25
CA SER A 41 0.36 -5.49 -10.06
C SER A 41 -0.95 -4.75 -9.75
N VAL A 42 -2.01 -4.99 -10.51
CA VAL A 42 -3.34 -4.45 -10.21
C VAL A 42 -3.84 -4.97 -8.86
N GLY A 43 -4.33 -4.07 -8.00
CA GLY A 43 -4.78 -4.43 -6.65
C GLY A 43 -3.66 -4.87 -5.71
N ASN A 44 -2.40 -4.61 -6.05
CA ASN A 44 -1.27 -5.02 -5.21
C ASN A 44 -1.31 -4.35 -3.82
N CYS A 45 -1.02 -5.14 -2.78
CA CYS A 45 -0.84 -4.68 -1.41
C CYS A 45 0.67 -4.72 -1.06
N PRO A 46 1.48 -3.77 -1.54
CA PRO A 46 2.94 -3.88 -1.43
C PRO A 46 3.46 -3.67 -0.02
N CYS A 47 2.69 -3.04 0.85
CA CYS A 47 3.08 -2.77 2.22
C CYS A 47 2.70 -3.95 3.12
N ASN A 48 1.46 -4.04 3.57
CA ASN A 48 1.02 -5.09 4.47
C ASN A 48 -0.08 -5.96 3.85
N PRO A 49 -0.16 -7.24 4.23
CA PRO A 49 -1.19 -8.17 3.75
C PRO A 49 -2.49 -8.00 4.53
N SER A 50 -2.97 -6.76 4.68
CA SER A 50 -4.19 -6.49 5.44
C SER A 50 -4.94 -5.27 4.92
N ILE A 51 -6.27 -5.31 5.04
CA ILE A 51 -7.17 -4.21 4.74
C ILE A 51 -7.74 -3.66 6.06
N GLY A 52 -7.89 -2.34 6.13
CA GLY A 52 -8.43 -1.65 7.29
C GLY A 52 -7.42 -1.37 8.39
N GLY A 53 -7.85 -1.52 9.65
CA GLY A 53 -7.09 -1.09 10.81
C GLY A 53 -7.42 0.34 11.26
N THR A 54 -6.72 0.82 12.29
CA THR A 54 -6.98 2.13 12.89
C THR A 54 -6.92 3.25 11.86
N ALA A 55 -7.95 4.09 11.81
CA ALA A 55 -8.18 5.18 10.87
C ALA A 55 -8.31 4.78 9.39
N LYS A 56 -8.33 3.49 9.07
CA LYS A 56 -8.47 2.98 7.69
C LYS A 56 -9.76 2.16 7.52
N GLY A 57 -10.12 1.34 8.52
CA GLY A 57 -11.31 0.49 8.46
C GLY A 57 -12.60 1.26 8.25
N HIS A 58 -12.71 2.47 8.79
CA HIS A 58 -13.86 3.37 8.59
C HIS A 58 -13.99 3.75 7.09
N LEU A 59 -12.88 4.18 6.46
CA LEU A 59 -12.86 4.55 5.04
C LEU A 59 -13.27 3.37 4.14
N VAL A 60 -12.82 2.14 4.45
CA VAL A 60 -13.22 0.95 3.70
C VAL A 60 -14.72 0.73 3.78
N ARG A 61 -15.34 0.94 4.96
CA ARG A 61 -16.78 0.83 5.13
C ARG A 61 -17.56 1.94 4.43
N GLU A 62 -17.04 3.16 4.43
CA GLU A 62 -17.63 4.28 3.69
C GLU A 62 -17.61 4.00 2.18
N ILE A 63 -16.49 3.49 1.66
CA ILE A 63 -16.38 3.07 0.25
C ILE A 63 -17.37 1.94 -0.05
N ASP A 64 -17.48 0.93 0.82
CA ASP A 64 -18.43 -0.17 0.65
C ASP A 64 -19.88 0.30 0.63
N ALA A 65 -20.23 1.24 1.50
CA ALA A 65 -21.58 1.85 1.54
C ALA A 65 -21.94 2.58 0.23
N LEU A 66 -20.95 3.07 -0.51
CA LEU A 66 -21.09 3.67 -1.83
C LEU A 66 -21.01 2.64 -2.98
N GLY A 67 -20.97 1.33 -2.67
CA GLY A 67 -20.91 0.26 -3.66
C GLY A 67 -19.48 -0.11 -4.11
N GLY A 68 -18.43 0.31 -3.37
CA GLY A 68 -17.05 -0.05 -3.66
C GLY A 68 -16.74 -1.54 -3.44
N GLU A 69 -15.61 -2.00 -3.94
CA GLU A 69 -15.26 -3.43 -3.95
C GLU A 69 -14.22 -3.83 -2.91
N MET A 70 -13.50 -2.88 -2.33
CA MET A 70 -12.40 -3.17 -1.41
C MET A 70 -12.86 -3.99 -0.20
N GLY A 71 -13.99 -3.62 0.42
CA GLY A 71 -14.54 -4.31 1.59
C GLY A 71 -14.97 -5.72 1.26
N LYS A 72 -15.74 -5.90 0.17
CA LYS A 72 -16.23 -7.20 -0.27
C LYS A 72 -15.08 -8.14 -0.66
N THR A 73 -14.11 -7.64 -1.43
CA THR A 73 -12.94 -8.44 -1.81
C THR A 73 -12.07 -8.79 -0.61
N ALA A 74 -11.98 -7.90 0.39
CA ALA A 74 -11.27 -8.22 1.63
C ALA A 74 -11.92 -9.41 2.36
N ASP A 75 -13.25 -9.47 2.40
CA ASP A 75 -13.99 -10.60 2.98
C ASP A 75 -13.77 -11.89 2.17
N GLU A 76 -13.85 -11.83 0.83
CA GLU A 76 -13.67 -12.99 -0.08
C GLU A 76 -12.27 -13.64 0.05
N CYS A 77 -11.23 -12.88 0.40
CA CYS A 77 -9.85 -13.37 0.55
C CYS A 77 -9.31 -13.29 1.97
N MET A 78 -10.19 -13.15 2.96
CA MET A 78 -9.82 -13.02 4.35
C MET A 78 -9.13 -14.28 4.89
N LEU A 79 -8.06 -14.06 5.63
CA LEU A 79 -7.33 -15.06 6.40
C LEU A 79 -7.64 -14.97 7.88
N GLN A 80 -7.80 -13.74 8.40
CA GLN A 80 -8.10 -13.48 9.80
C GLN A 80 -8.76 -12.11 9.93
N SER A 81 -9.74 -11.98 10.81
CA SER A 81 -10.41 -10.72 11.13
C SER A 81 -10.26 -10.35 12.59
N ARG A 82 -10.01 -9.07 12.83
CA ARG A 82 -9.97 -8.50 14.19
C ARG A 82 -10.58 -7.11 14.25
N MET A 83 -11.38 -6.86 15.29
CA MET A 83 -11.80 -5.52 15.67
C MET A 83 -10.74 -4.90 16.59
N LEU A 84 -10.13 -3.82 16.16
CA LEU A 84 -9.12 -3.09 16.92
C LEU A 84 -9.77 -2.03 17.82
N ASN A 85 -9.07 -1.65 18.89
CA ASN A 85 -9.47 -0.59 19.82
C ASN A 85 -10.74 -0.88 20.62
N LEU A 86 -11.10 -2.14 20.86
CA LEU A 86 -12.28 -2.52 21.64
C LEU A 86 -12.31 -1.93 23.06
N GLY A 87 -11.13 -1.69 23.67
CA GLY A 87 -11.02 -1.04 24.97
C GLY A 87 -11.24 0.49 24.96
N LYS A 88 -11.57 1.07 23.78
CA LYS A 88 -11.83 2.49 23.57
C LYS A 88 -13.30 2.68 23.17
N GLY A 89 -13.74 3.93 23.04
CA GLY A 89 -15.11 4.22 22.58
C GLY A 89 -15.42 3.68 21.18
N PRO A 90 -16.70 3.36 20.88
CA PRO A 90 -17.11 2.72 19.61
C PRO A 90 -16.68 3.48 18.34
N ALA A 91 -16.58 4.81 18.42
CA ALA A 91 -16.17 5.65 17.29
C ALA A 91 -14.76 5.35 16.74
N VAL A 92 -13.90 4.70 17.54
CA VAL A 92 -12.55 4.30 17.13
C VAL A 92 -12.38 2.78 16.95
N HIS A 93 -13.45 1.99 17.11
CA HIS A 93 -13.45 0.58 16.75
C HIS A 93 -13.13 0.45 15.26
N SER A 94 -12.09 -0.28 14.94
CA SER A 94 -11.57 -0.37 13.58
C SER A 94 -11.38 -1.81 13.16
N LEU A 95 -12.15 -2.23 12.17
CA LEU A 95 -12.01 -3.55 11.60
C LEU A 95 -10.69 -3.66 10.82
N ARG A 96 -10.01 -4.80 10.97
CA ARG A 96 -8.83 -5.17 10.22
C ARG A 96 -8.94 -6.61 9.76
N ALA A 97 -8.86 -6.84 8.48
CA ALA A 97 -8.77 -8.16 7.88
C ALA A 97 -7.35 -8.41 7.37
N GLN A 98 -6.73 -9.49 7.85
CA GLN A 98 -5.56 -10.10 7.21
C GLN A 98 -6.06 -10.81 5.96
N ILE A 99 -5.39 -10.59 4.82
CA ILE A 99 -5.84 -11.09 3.53
C ILE A 99 -4.77 -11.92 2.82
N ASP A 100 -5.21 -12.83 1.96
CA ASP A 100 -4.33 -13.44 0.96
C ASP A 100 -4.06 -12.41 -0.14
N ARG A 101 -2.84 -11.87 -0.19
CA ARG A 101 -2.44 -10.84 -1.15
C ARG A 101 -2.60 -11.26 -2.60
N ASN A 102 -2.28 -12.52 -2.90
CA ASN A 102 -2.33 -13.00 -4.28
C ASN A 102 -3.78 -13.17 -4.72
N ARG A 103 -4.61 -13.74 -3.86
CA ARG A 103 -6.04 -13.90 -4.11
C ARG A 103 -6.74 -12.54 -4.24
N TYR A 104 -6.38 -11.57 -3.41
CA TYR A 104 -6.93 -10.22 -3.50
C TYR A 104 -6.64 -9.56 -4.86
N LYS A 105 -5.40 -9.64 -5.35
CA LYS A 105 -5.02 -9.12 -6.67
C LYS A 105 -5.81 -9.79 -7.80
N GLU A 106 -5.88 -11.10 -7.76
CA GLU A 106 -6.61 -11.89 -8.75
C GLU A 106 -8.08 -11.47 -8.83
N ILE A 107 -8.75 -11.39 -7.70
CA ILE A 107 -10.17 -11.01 -7.62
C ILE A 107 -10.37 -9.57 -8.11
N MET A 108 -9.55 -8.62 -7.63
CA MET A 108 -9.70 -7.21 -8.01
C MET A 108 -9.43 -6.97 -9.49
N LYS A 109 -8.41 -7.61 -10.05
CA LYS A 109 -8.13 -7.57 -11.49
C LYS A 109 -9.31 -8.13 -12.29
N HIS A 110 -9.81 -9.29 -11.91
CA HIS A 110 -10.94 -9.93 -12.57
C HIS A 110 -12.21 -9.07 -12.52
N LYS A 111 -12.49 -8.41 -11.40
CA LYS A 111 -13.62 -7.46 -11.29
C LYS A 111 -13.50 -6.31 -12.28
N LEU A 112 -12.31 -5.77 -12.53
CA LEU A 112 -12.09 -4.75 -13.56
C LEU A 112 -12.31 -5.31 -14.97
N GLU A 113 -11.78 -6.50 -15.25
CA GLU A 113 -11.90 -7.16 -16.57
C GLU A 113 -13.34 -7.48 -16.94
N MET A 114 -14.15 -7.85 -15.96
CA MET A 114 -15.57 -8.21 -16.17
C MET A 114 -16.54 -7.03 -16.10
N GLN A 115 -16.06 -5.83 -15.73
CA GLN A 115 -16.93 -4.67 -15.62
C GLN A 115 -17.31 -4.12 -17.00
N ASN A 116 -18.62 -4.06 -17.28
CA ASN A 116 -19.13 -3.39 -18.48
C ASN A 116 -18.69 -1.91 -18.52
N ASN A 117 -18.51 -1.36 -19.71
CA ASN A 117 -18.05 0.01 -19.96
C ASN A 117 -16.63 0.31 -19.44
N LEU A 118 -15.85 -0.70 -19.05
CA LEU A 118 -14.49 -0.54 -18.56
C LEU A 118 -13.51 -1.33 -19.43
N VAL A 119 -12.39 -0.69 -19.76
CA VAL A 119 -11.24 -1.33 -20.39
C VAL A 119 -10.04 -1.20 -19.48
N LEU A 120 -9.44 -2.31 -19.10
CA LEU A 120 -8.17 -2.36 -18.37
C LEU A 120 -7.02 -2.48 -19.38
N LYS A 121 -6.09 -1.53 -19.34
CA LYS A 121 -4.93 -1.48 -20.29
C LYS A 121 -3.61 -1.44 -19.56
N GLN A 122 -2.65 -2.25 -20.02
CA GLN A 122 -1.26 -2.09 -19.58
C GLN A 122 -0.61 -0.97 -20.38
N ALA A 123 -0.37 0.16 -19.72
CA ALA A 123 0.37 1.28 -20.29
C ALA A 123 0.93 2.19 -19.20
N GLU A 124 2.14 2.70 -19.41
CA GLU A 124 2.66 3.84 -18.65
C GLU A 124 2.19 5.13 -19.34
N ILE A 125 1.38 5.92 -18.64
CA ILE A 125 1.03 7.28 -19.08
C ILE A 125 2.20 8.19 -18.72
N VAL A 126 2.74 8.89 -19.73
CA VAL A 126 3.92 9.75 -19.60
C VAL A 126 3.60 11.22 -19.62
N SER A 127 2.48 11.62 -20.25
CA SER A 127 1.95 12.99 -20.17
C SER A 127 0.43 13.01 -20.16
N VAL A 128 -0.10 14.11 -19.58
CA VAL A 128 -1.50 14.50 -19.58
C VAL A 128 -1.55 15.97 -19.97
N GLU A 129 -2.27 16.32 -21.01
CA GLU A 129 -2.31 17.67 -21.58
C GLU A 129 -3.73 18.08 -21.93
N ARG A 130 -4.01 19.38 -21.94
CA ARG A 130 -5.28 19.90 -22.44
C ARG A 130 -5.34 19.81 -23.97
N ALA A 131 -6.45 19.28 -24.49
CA ALA A 131 -6.77 19.21 -25.91
C ALA A 131 -8.18 19.78 -26.14
N GLY A 132 -8.29 21.11 -26.17
CA GLY A 132 -9.56 21.82 -26.18
C GLY A 132 -10.31 21.59 -24.86
N GLU A 133 -11.54 21.08 -24.95
CA GLU A 133 -12.35 20.73 -23.78
C GLU A 133 -12.03 19.37 -23.17
N LYS A 134 -11.17 18.57 -23.83
CA LYS A 134 -10.78 17.23 -23.42
C LYS A 134 -9.35 17.21 -22.86
N TRP A 135 -8.95 16.03 -22.44
CA TRP A 135 -7.59 15.71 -22.04
C TRP A 135 -6.97 14.71 -23.01
N ALA A 136 -5.75 14.99 -23.43
CA ALA A 136 -4.91 14.06 -24.19
C ALA A 136 -3.97 13.34 -23.24
N LEU A 137 -3.95 12.03 -23.32
CA LEU A 137 -3.06 11.13 -22.59
C LEU A 137 -2.08 10.54 -23.58
N LYS A 138 -0.78 10.64 -23.29
CA LYS A 138 0.28 10.01 -24.06
C LYS A 138 0.87 8.85 -23.29
N THR A 139 0.99 7.69 -23.93
CA THR A 139 1.69 6.55 -23.35
C THR A 139 3.18 6.58 -23.71
N ARG A 140 3.99 5.79 -22.99
CA ARG A 140 5.41 5.57 -23.31
C ARG A 140 5.63 5.05 -24.72
N ASN A 141 4.67 4.27 -25.25
CA ASN A 141 4.74 3.69 -26.59
C ASN A 141 4.18 4.62 -27.67
N GLU A 142 4.14 5.94 -27.42
CA GLU A 142 3.67 6.97 -28.35
C GLU A 142 2.20 6.83 -28.81
N ILE A 143 1.38 6.10 -28.05
CA ILE A 143 -0.08 6.00 -28.28
C ILE A 143 -0.78 7.13 -27.55
N PHE A 144 -1.79 7.71 -28.19
CA PHE A 144 -2.57 8.83 -27.67
C PHE A 144 -4.03 8.43 -27.42
N TYR A 145 -4.56 8.85 -26.30
CA TYR A 145 -5.97 8.70 -25.93
C TYR A 145 -6.58 10.06 -25.60
N LEU A 146 -7.87 10.22 -25.92
CA LEU A 146 -8.64 11.37 -25.50
C LEU A 146 -9.63 10.97 -24.39
N CYS A 147 -9.87 11.85 -23.44
CA CYS A 147 -10.92 11.67 -22.44
C CYS A 147 -11.52 13.00 -21.94
N LYS A 148 -12.72 12.95 -21.40
CA LYS A 148 -13.38 14.12 -20.80
C LYS A 148 -12.84 14.42 -19.40
N ALA A 149 -12.53 13.37 -18.62
CA ALA A 149 -12.01 13.47 -17.26
C ALA A 149 -10.86 12.51 -17.03
N VAL A 150 -9.90 12.92 -16.17
CA VAL A 150 -8.75 12.12 -15.76
C VAL A 150 -8.74 11.97 -14.25
N VAL A 151 -8.61 10.74 -13.76
CA VAL A 151 -8.34 10.43 -12.36
C VAL A 151 -6.90 9.94 -12.22
N ILE A 152 -6.08 10.65 -11.45
CA ILE A 152 -4.68 10.29 -11.23
C ILE A 152 -4.58 9.56 -9.88
N ALA A 153 -4.30 8.26 -9.94
CA ALA A 153 -4.26 7.35 -8.80
C ALA A 153 -2.95 6.54 -8.77
N THR A 154 -1.83 7.23 -8.98
CA THR A 154 -0.49 6.63 -9.16
C THR A 154 0.13 6.05 -7.90
N GLY A 155 -0.45 6.30 -6.72
CA GLY A 155 0.04 5.77 -5.44
C GLY A 155 1.50 6.14 -5.19
N THR A 156 2.32 5.13 -4.87
CA THR A 156 3.75 5.30 -4.56
C THR A 156 4.66 5.08 -5.77
N PHE A 157 4.12 5.09 -6.99
CA PHE A 157 4.88 4.83 -8.22
C PHE A 157 5.43 6.11 -8.88
N LEU A 158 4.85 7.28 -8.59
CA LEU A 158 5.19 8.53 -9.26
C LEU A 158 6.58 8.99 -8.83
N LYS A 159 7.56 8.92 -9.76
CA LYS A 159 9.02 9.09 -9.49
C LYS A 159 9.49 8.25 -8.29
N GLY A 160 9.02 7.01 -8.20
CA GLY A 160 9.38 6.09 -7.13
C GLY A 160 10.89 5.82 -7.08
N LYS A 161 11.48 5.91 -5.88
CA LYS A 161 12.88 5.61 -5.62
C LYS A 161 13.00 4.81 -4.32
N VAL A 162 13.57 3.62 -4.42
CA VAL A 162 13.78 2.72 -3.29
C VAL A 162 15.13 2.98 -2.65
N PHE A 163 15.19 2.82 -1.31
CA PHE A 163 16.39 3.00 -0.49
C PHE A 163 16.55 1.81 0.46
N ILE A 164 17.75 1.21 0.46
CA ILE A 164 18.18 0.16 1.38
C ILE A 164 19.61 0.50 1.79
N GLY A 165 19.80 1.04 2.98
CA GLY A 165 21.09 1.54 3.43
C GLY A 165 21.69 2.57 2.47
N ASP A 166 22.88 2.28 1.98
CA ASP A 166 23.60 3.15 1.07
C ASP A 166 23.14 3.05 -0.38
N VAL A 167 22.38 2.01 -0.72
CA VAL A 167 21.90 1.74 -2.08
C VAL A 167 20.57 2.44 -2.32
N SER A 168 20.45 3.10 -3.47
CA SER A 168 19.17 3.62 -3.95
C SER A 168 19.03 3.44 -5.45
N TYR A 169 17.81 3.17 -5.91
CA TYR A 169 17.50 2.97 -7.33
C TYR A 169 16.06 3.33 -7.63
N GLU A 170 15.80 3.72 -8.88
CA GLU A 170 14.44 4.00 -9.35
C GLU A 170 13.63 2.71 -9.41
N SER A 171 12.58 2.63 -8.62
CA SER A 171 11.64 1.53 -8.58
C SER A 171 10.33 1.97 -7.95
N GLY A 172 9.24 1.35 -8.37
CA GLY A 172 8.03 1.27 -7.58
C GLY A 172 8.09 0.11 -6.59
N PRO A 173 7.02 -0.11 -5.82
CA PRO A 173 6.91 -1.25 -4.92
C PRO A 173 7.06 -2.60 -5.62
N ASP A 174 7.55 -3.59 -4.87
CA ASP A 174 7.71 -4.99 -5.32
C ASP A 174 8.54 -5.16 -6.62
N GLY A 175 9.47 -4.23 -6.90
CA GLY A 175 10.34 -4.30 -8.07
C GLY A 175 9.68 -3.88 -9.39
N VAL A 176 8.45 -3.40 -9.36
CA VAL A 176 7.79 -2.85 -10.56
C VAL A 176 8.39 -1.48 -10.86
N PHE A 177 8.64 -1.19 -12.14
CA PHE A 177 9.24 0.09 -12.52
C PHE A 177 8.34 1.30 -12.19
N PRO A 178 8.91 2.47 -11.88
CA PRO A 178 8.16 3.67 -11.50
C PRO A 178 7.67 4.45 -12.71
N ALA A 179 6.64 5.28 -12.54
CA ALA A 179 6.25 6.29 -13.51
C ALA A 179 7.26 7.47 -13.44
N ARG A 180 8.13 7.58 -14.44
CA ARG A 180 9.29 8.50 -14.38
C ARG A 180 8.97 9.92 -14.80
N THR A 181 8.17 10.10 -15.83
CA THR A 181 8.01 11.38 -16.56
C THR A 181 6.70 12.10 -16.25
N LEU A 182 5.66 11.37 -15.87
CA LEU A 182 4.33 11.96 -15.60
C LEU A 182 4.37 13.11 -14.59
N SER A 183 5.26 13.07 -13.61
CA SER A 183 5.44 14.18 -12.65
C SER A 183 5.77 15.51 -13.34
N ASN A 184 6.52 15.48 -14.43
CA ASN A 184 6.90 16.70 -15.14
C ASN A 184 5.67 17.31 -15.81
N SER A 185 4.89 16.49 -16.53
CA SER A 185 3.63 16.92 -17.13
C SER A 185 2.65 17.50 -16.10
N LEU A 186 2.55 16.86 -14.92
CA LEU A 186 1.70 17.36 -13.83
C LEU A 186 2.18 18.72 -13.31
N ARG A 187 3.49 18.93 -13.16
CA ARG A 187 4.05 20.22 -12.74
C ARG A 187 3.82 21.31 -13.78
N GLU A 188 3.95 21.00 -15.06
CA GLU A 188 3.66 21.91 -16.17
C GLU A 188 2.19 22.35 -16.18
N MET A 189 1.28 21.49 -15.73
CA MET A 189 -0.13 21.84 -15.51
C MET A 189 -0.40 22.62 -14.22
N GLY A 190 0.64 22.94 -13.43
CA GLY A 190 0.51 23.69 -12.19
C GLY A 190 0.24 22.83 -10.93
N VAL A 191 0.29 21.49 -11.04
CA VAL A 191 0.12 20.63 -9.86
C VAL A 191 1.35 20.71 -8.96
N ASN A 192 1.16 21.10 -7.71
CA ASN A 192 2.24 21.18 -6.73
C ASN A 192 2.55 19.78 -6.17
N LEU A 193 3.67 19.21 -6.56
CA LEU A 193 4.14 17.91 -6.12
C LEU A 193 5.27 18.08 -5.10
N LYS A 194 5.17 17.32 -4.00
CA LYS A 194 6.21 17.21 -2.97
C LYS A 194 6.67 15.76 -2.84
N ARG A 195 7.89 15.58 -2.33
CA ARG A 195 8.42 14.25 -2.02
C ARG A 195 7.83 13.75 -0.71
N PHE A 196 7.32 12.52 -0.75
CA PHE A 196 6.88 11.77 0.42
C PHE A 196 7.64 10.47 0.54
N LYS A 197 7.76 9.97 1.76
CA LYS A 197 8.45 8.71 2.06
C LYS A 197 7.51 7.78 2.79
N THR A 198 7.46 6.54 2.36
CA THR A 198 6.91 5.43 3.14
C THR A 198 7.92 4.30 3.24
N GLY A 199 7.60 3.24 3.96
CA GLY A 199 8.48 2.10 4.09
C GLY A 199 7.68 0.80 4.26
N THR A 200 8.35 -0.31 4.06
CA THR A 200 7.79 -1.64 4.27
C THR A 200 8.78 -2.51 5.04
N PRO A 201 8.31 -3.36 5.96
CA PRO A 201 9.13 -4.39 6.60
C PRO A 201 9.58 -5.48 5.62
N ALA A 202 10.56 -6.27 6.06
CA ALA A 202 10.97 -7.45 5.33
C ALA A 202 9.86 -8.50 5.24
N ARG A 203 9.94 -9.33 4.20
CA ARG A 203 9.24 -10.62 4.12
C ARG A 203 10.26 -11.71 4.39
N VAL A 204 9.88 -12.63 5.26
CA VAL A 204 10.76 -13.70 5.71
C VAL A 204 10.15 -15.07 5.43
N LEU A 205 10.98 -16.08 5.32
CA LEU A 205 10.57 -17.45 5.05
C LEU A 205 9.94 -18.07 6.30
N LYS A 206 8.71 -18.55 6.23
CA LYS A 206 7.95 -19.17 7.33
C LYS A 206 8.72 -20.30 8.01
N SER A 207 9.32 -21.20 7.24
CA SER A 207 10.08 -22.33 7.77
C SER A 207 11.37 -21.94 8.51
N SER A 208 11.78 -20.68 8.44
CA SER A 208 12.93 -20.14 9.19
C SER A 208 12.54 -19.51 10.53
N ILE A 209 11.26 -19.50 10.86
CA ILE A 209 10.72 -18.93 12.11
C ILE A 209 10.49 -20.05 13.13
N ASN A 210 10.96 -19.86 14.33
CA ASN A 210 10.59 -20.72 15.45
C ASN A 210 9.35 -20.15 16.15
N PHE A 211 8.20 -20.78 15.94
CA PHE A 211 6.93 -20.37 16.54
C PHE A 211 6.75 -20.84 17.99
N GLU A 212 7.64 -21.72 18.47
CA GLU A 212 7.57 -22.26 19.83
C GLU A 212 7.74 -21.14 20.88
N GLY A 213 6.77 -21.03 21.77
CA GLY A 213 6.77 -20.00 22.82
C GLY A 213 6.54 -18.56 22.33
N LEU A 214 6.11 -18.36 21.08
CA LEU A 214 5.54 -17.09 20.63
C LEU A 214 4.08 -17.00 21.03
N GLU A 215 3.64 -15.79 21.38
CA GLU A 215 2.24 -15.50 21.68
C GLU A 215 1.41 -15.56 20.39
N LYS A 216 0.40 -16.44 20.38
CA LYS A 216 -0.56 -16.49 19.28
C LYS A 216 -1.53 -15.33 19.37
N GLN A 217 -1.80 -14.72 18.23
CA GLN A 217 -2.86 -13.74 18.08
C GLN A 217 -3.94 -14.31 17.16
N PRO A 218 -4.95 -14.99 17.70
CA PRO A 218 -6.07 -15.50 16.92
C PRO A 218 -6.96 -14.36 16.44
N GLY A 219 -7.74 -14.63 15.39
CA GLY A 219 -8.82 -13.74 14.98
C GLY A 219 -9.95 -13.69 16.01
N ASP A 220 -10.87 -12.76 15.82
CA ASP A 220 -12.06 -12.65 16.68
C ASP A 220 -12.96 -13.85 16.48
N SER A 221 -13.54 -14.37 17.58
CA SER A 221 -14.48 -15.50 17.54
C SER A 221 -15.79 -15.15 16.81
N LYS A 222 -16.21 -13.88 16.92
CA LYS A 222 -17.34 -13.33 16.18
C LYS A 222 -16.81 -12.39 15.11
N ILE A 223 -16.80 -12.85 13.87
CA ILE A 223 -16.33 -12.07 12.74
C ILE A 223 -17.42 -11.08 12.30
N VAL A 224 -17.01 -9.84 12.13
CA VAL A 224 -17.82 -8.81 11.51
C VAL A 224 -17.29 -8.60 10.08
N PRO A 225 -18.09 -8.83 9.03
CA PRO A 225 -17.65 -8.59 7.65
C PRO A 225 -17.29 -7.12 7.41
N PHE A 226 -16.38 -6.87 6.48
CA PHE A 226 -16.13 -5.50 6.00
C PHE A 226 -17.31 -4.98 5.19
N SER A 227 -17.81 -5.80 4.27
CA SER A 227 -18.91 -5.42 3.39
C SER A 227 -20.26 -5.76 3.98
N TYR A 228 -21.20 -4.84 3.85
CA TYR A 228 -22.62 -5.10 4.13
C TYR A 228 -23.25 -6.04 3.11
N ARG A 229 -22.57 -6.30 1.98
CA ARG A 229 -23.00 -7.21 0.91
C ARG A 229 -22.44 -8.63 1.06
N THR A 230 -21.66 -8.89 2.10
CA THR A 230 -21.13 -10.22 2.40
C THR A 230 -22.18 -11.04 3.15
N GLU A 231 -22.68 -12.08 2.52
CA GLU A 231 -23.70 -12.99 3.07
C GLU A 231 -23.09 -14.30 3.59
N GLU A 232 -21.85 -14.59 3.17
CA GLU A 232 -21.15 -15.82 3.51
C GLU A 232 -20.70 -15.82 4.98
N ASN A 233 -20.71 -17.00 5.61
CA ASN A 233 -20.09 -17.18 6.92
C ASN A 233 -18.57 -17.12 6.77
N LEU A 234 -17.96 -16.12 7.41
CA LEU A 234 -16.53 -15.94 7.39
C LEU A 234 -15.86 -16.73 8.54
N GLU A 235 -14.69 -17.28 8.24
CA GLU A 235 -13.90 -18.06 9.21
C GLU A 235 -12.45 -17.59 9.23
N ASN A 236 -11.85 -17.55 10.43
CA ASN A 236 -10.41 -17.33 10.57
C ASN A 236 -9.66 -18.60 10.15
N LYS A 237 -8.75 -18.47 9.20
CA LYS A 237 -7.99 -19.58 8.59
C LYS A 237 -6.58 -19.71 9.14
N VAL A 238 -6.07 -18.66 9.76
CA VAL A 238 -4.69 -18.56 10.26
C VAL A 238 -4.62 -17.81 11.57
N ASP A 239 -3.56 -18.08 12.34
CA ASP A 239 -3.13 -17.23 13.45
C ASP A 239 -2.00 -16.32 13.01
N CYS A 240 -1.97 -15.09 13.54
CA CYS A 240 -0.78 -14.26 13.57
C CYS A 240 -0.01 -14.51 14.87
N TYR A 241 1.23 -14.05 14.94
CA TYR A 241 2.05 -14.21 16.14
C TYR A 241 2.63 -12.88 16.57
N ILE A 242 2.86 -12.75 17.88
CA ILE A 242 3.45 -11.56 18.47
C ILE A 242 4.87 -11.89 18.93
N SER A 243 5.79 -10.99 18.66
CA SER A 243 7.11 -10.95 19.24
C SER A 243 7.50 -9.52 19.59
N TRP A 244 8.69 -9.33 20.15
CA TRP A 244 9.15 -8.06 20.70
C TRP A 244 10.62 -7.83 20.37
N THR A 245 10.96 -6.57 20.07
CA THR A 245 12.36 -6.15 20.09
C THR A 245 12.89 -6.22 21.52
N ASN A 246 14.20 -6.19 21.67
CA ASN A 246 14.89 -6.20 22.96
C ASN A 246 16.09 -5.25 22.92
N GLU A 247 16.86 -5.17 24.00
CA GLU A 247 17.99 -4.25 24.09
C GLU A 247 19.05 -4.54 23.01
N LYS A 248 19.32 -5.83 22.70
CA LYS A 248 20.25 -6.19 21.61
C LYS A 248 19.76 -5.68 20.25
N THR A 249 18.45 -5.76 19.99
CA THR A 249 17.85 -5.20 18.77
C THR A 249 18.09 -3.69 18.70
N LYS A 250 17.90 -3.00 19.82
CA LYS A 250 18.10 -1.55 19.94
C LYS A 250 19.57 -1.19 19.73
N GLU A 251 20.51 -1.92 20.33
CA GLU A 251 21.95 -1.73 20.14
C GLU A 251 22.37 -1.83 18.67
N VAL A 252 21.92 -2.89 17.96
CA VAL A 252 22.20 -3.10 16.54
C VAL A 252 21.70 -1.91 15.71
N ILE A 253 20.48 -1.45 15.96
CA ILE A 253 19.89 -0.33 15.22
C ILE A 253 20.64 0.96 15.51
N LEU A 254 20.89 1.31 16.78
CA LEU A 254 21.58 2.56 17.15
C LEU A 254 22.99 2.61 16.60
N LYS A 255 23.74 1.50 16.65
CA LYS A 255 25.09 1.40 16.08
C LYS A 255 25.10 1.69 14.57
N ASN A 256 24.03 1.35 13.85
CA ASN A 256 23.94 1.50 12.40
C ASN A 256 23.03 2.68 11.98
N LEU A 257 22.57 3.52 12.90
CA LEU A 257 21.62 4.59 12.63
C LEU A 257 22.11 5.58 11.56
N HIS A 258 23.42 5.86 11.54
CA HIS A 258 24.06 6.72 10.55
C HIS A 258 23.99 6.18 9.11
N ARG A 259 23.71 4.88 8.94
CA ARG A 259 23.53 4.20 7.64
C ARG A 259 22.07 4.17 7.18
N ALA A 260 21.14 4.60 8.03
CA ALA A 260 19.74 4.71 7.65
C ALA A 260 19.52 5.94 6.76
N PRO A 261 18.95 5.82 5.56
CA PRO A 261 18.73 6.92 4.61
C PRO A 261 18.03 8.14 5.17
N MET A 262 17.10 7.96 6.12
CA MET A 262 16.43 9.06 6.82
C MET A 262 17.39 9.88 7.70
N TYR A 263 18.37 9.22 8.31
CA TYR A 263 19.31 9.84 9.24
C TYR A 263 20.61 10.33 8.57
N SER A 264 20.92 9.76 7.40
CA SER A 264 22.05 10.21 6.57
C SER A 264 21.72 11.35 5.61
N GLY A 265 20.46 11.83 5.59
CA GLY A 265 20.01 12.92 4.71
C GLY A 265 19.81 12.53 3.25
N LYS A 266 19.81 11.23 2.92
CA LYS A 266 19.59 10.75 1.54
C LYS A 266 18.11 10.80 1.11
N ILE A 267 17.19 10.73 2.07
CA ILE A 267 15.75 10.85 1.87
C ILE A 267 15.34 12.29 2.16
N GLU A 268 14.73 12.94 1.19
CA GLU A 268 14.20 14.31 1.29
C GLU A 268 12.73 14.31 1.75
N GLY A 269 12.00 13.24 1.46
CA GLY A 269 10.57 13.11 1.68
C GLY A 269 10.20 12.99 3.16
N VAL A 270 9.09 13.62 3.51
CA VAL A 270 8.51 13.49 4.86
C VAL A 270 7.68 12.21 4.92
N GLY A 271 7.86 11.44 5.99
CA GLY A 271 7.04 10.24 6.25
C GLY A 271 5.65 10.60 6.80
N PRO A 272 4.59 9.85 6.43
CA PRO A 272 3.28 10.01 7.05
C PRO A 272 3.33 9.63 8.53
N ARG A 273 2.51 10.32 9.35
CA ARG A 273 2.49 10.19 10.81
C ARG A 273 2.39 8.75 11.32
N TYR A 274 1.66 7.90 10.62
CA TYR A 274 1.35 6.53 11.06
C TYR A 274 2.21 5.45 10.40
N CYS A 275 3.33 5.81 9.76
CA CYS A 275 4.27 4.87 9.17
C CYS A 275 5.71 5.14 9.66
N PRO A 276 5.97 5.12 11.00
CA PRO A 276 7.32 5.26 11.51
C PRO A 276 8.13 4.00 11.20
N SER A 277 9.40 4.19 10.88
CA SER A 277 10.35 3.08 10.84
C SER A 277 10.65 2.57 12.25
N ILE A 278 11.30 1.41 12.36
CA ILE A 278 11.72 0.91 13.67
C ILE A 278 12.80 1.81 14.27
N GLU A 279 13.66 2.40 13.43
CA GLU A 279 14.65 3.39 13.85
C GLU A 279 13.98 4.61 14.49
N ASP A 280 12.92 5.15 13.85
CA ASP A 280 12.14 6.27 14.38
C ASP A 280 11.50 5.93 15.72
N LYS A 281 11.00 4.69 15.89
CA LYS A 281 10.41 4.26 17.16
C LYS A 281 11.44 4.20 18.27
N ILE A 282 12.61 3.65 18.00
CA ILE A 282 13.70 3.52 18.99
C ILE A 282 14.25 4.88 19.39
N VAL A 283 14.40 5.81 18.45
CA VAL A 283 14.91 7.15 18.75
C VAL A 283 13.87 8.00 19.47
N ARG A 284 12.62 8.01 19.00
CA ARG A 284 11.55 8.87 19.56
C ARG A 284 10.98 8.36 20.89
N PHE A 285 11.04 7.06 21.11
CA PHE A 285 10.51 6.39 22.32
C PHE A 285 11.64 5.61 23.00
N SER A 286 12.74 6.29 23.23
CA SER A 286 13.96 5.71 23.81
C SER A 286 13.78 5.14 25.20
N GLU A 287 12.75 5.63 25.93
CA GLU A 287 12.33 5.15 27.26
C GLU A 287 11.65 3.78 27.23
N LYS A 288 11.21 3.32 26.05
CA LYS A 288 10.59 2.00 25.92
C LYS A 288 11.65 0.92 25.79
N GLU A 289 11.55 -0.07 26.67
CA GLU A 289 12.43 -1.24 26.67
C GLU A 289 12.27 -2.10 25.41
N ARG A 290 11.05 -2.15 24.85
CA ARG A 290 10.73 -3.01 23.70
C ARG A 290 9.60 -2.45 22.85
N HIS A 291 9.61 -2.82 21.57
CA HIS A 291 8.54 -2.53 20.62
C HIS A 291 7.93 -3.83 20.12
N GLN A 292 6.59 -3.83 20.04
CA GLN A 292 5.83 -4.97 19.55
C GLN A 292 5.98 -5.10 18.03
N LEU A 293 6.08 -6.34 17.56
CA LEU A 293 5.95 -6.71 16.16
C LEU A 293 4.96 -7.86 16.02
N PHE A 294 4.36 -7.93 14.83
CA PHE A 294 3.49 -9.04 14.46
C PHE A 294 4.12 -9.81 13.30
N ILE A 295 4.00 -11.13 13.35
CA ILE A 295 4.42 -12.04 12.30
C ILE A 295 3.15 -12.52 11.61
N GLU A 296 2.96 -12.06 10.37
CA GLU A 296 1.69 -12.16 9.65
C GLU A 296 1.86 -12.91 8.32
N PRO A 297 1.04 -13.92 8.01
CA PRO A 297 1.10 -14.62 6.73
C PRO A 297 0.65 -13.71 5.58
N CYS A 298 1.35 -13.79 4.44
CA CYS A 298 1.00 -13.04 3.23
C CYS A 298 -0.04 -13.74 2.34
N GLY A 299 -0.36 -15.00 2.61
CA GLY A 299 -1.32 -15.81 1.87
C GLY A 299 -1.27 -17.27 2.31
N LEU A 300 -2.21 -18.10 1.83
CA LEU A 300 -2.23 -19.54 2.10
C LEU A 300 -1.25 -20.31 1.19
N GLY A 301 -1.07 -19.84 -0.03
CA GLY A 301 -0.21 -20.47 -1.05
C GLY A 301 1.21 -19.93 -1.08
N THR A 302 1.71 -19.33 0.01
CA THR A 302 3.06 -18.77 0.08
C THR A 302 3.69 -18.99 1.45
N GLU A 303 5.00 -19.12 1.47
CA GLU A 303 5.82 -19.16 2.69
C GLU A 303 6.26 -17.76 3.17
N GLU A 304 5.80 -16.69 2.50
CA GLU A 304 6.13 -15.32 2.90
C GLU A 304 5.40 -14.92 4.18
N MET A 305 6.17 -14.50 5.19
CA MET A 305 5.66 -13.91 6.44
C MET A 305 6.10 -12.45 6.52
N TYR A 306 5.18 -11.58 6.86
CA TYR A 306 5.38 -10.14 6.99
C TYR A 306 5.67 -9.76 8.44
N LEU A 307 6.69 -8.93 8.68
CA LEU A 307 7.09 -8.49 10.02
C LEU A 307 6.51 -7.11 10.34
N GLN A 308 5.19 -7.05 10.61
CA GLN A 308 4.48 -5.81 10.93
C GLN A 308 5.12 -5.10 12.12
N GLY A 309 5.41 -3.81 11.93
CA GLY A 309 6.03 -2.98 12.96
C GLY A 309 7.54 -2.80 12.83
N MET A 310 8.18 -3.56 11.92
CA MET A 310 9.62 -3.59 11.69
C MET A 310 10.03 -2.93 10.36
N SER A 311 9.26 -1.92 9.90
CA SER A 311 9.65 -1.14 8.71
C SER A 311 11.00 -0.49 8.94
N THR A 312 11.91 -0.65 7.99
CA THR A 312 13.27 -0.10 8.07
C THR A 312 13.83 0.16 6.68
N SER A 313 14.83 1.01 6.60
CA SER A 313 15.65 1.20 5.42
C SER A 313 17.14 0.97 5.67
N LEU A 314 17.48 0.35 6.79
CA LEU A 314 18.85 -0.07 7.08
C LEU A 314 19.38 -1.07 6.03
N PRO A 315 20.69 -1.17 5.85
CA PRO A 315 21.29 -2.17 4.96
C PRO A 315 20.82 -3.59 5.27
N GLU A 316 20.73 -4.46 4.26
CA GLU A 316 20.15 -5.81 4.41
C GLU A 316 20.90 -6.66 5.45
N GLU A 317 22.22 -6.56 5.53
CA GLU A 317 23.00 -7.30 6.54
C GLU A 317 22.66 -6.84 7.97
N VAL A 318 22.36 -5.55 8.16
CA VAL A 318 21.89 -5.01 9.45
C VAL A 318 20.47 -5.47 9.76
N GLN A 319 19.61 -5.57 8.74
CA GLN A 319 18.27 -6.14 8.91
C GLN A 319 18.35 -7.59 9.39
N ILE A 320 19.22 -8.40 8.82
CA ILE A 320 19.44 -9.80 9.24
C ILE A 320 19.94 -9.84 10.70
N GLU A 321 20.95 -9.00 11.04
CA GLU A 321 21.51 -8.94 12.39
C GLU A 321 20.44 -8.58 13.42
N MET A 322 19.67 -7.48 13.19
CA MET A 322 18.64 -7.05 14.13
C MET A 322 17.49 -8.04 14.28
N TYR A 323 17.03 -8.68 13.19
CA TYR A 323 15.95 -9.66 13.27
C TYR A 323 16.38 -10.89 14.07
N ARG A 324 17.63 -11.34 13.94
CA ARG A 324 18.16 -12.50 14.66
C ARG A 324 18.31 -12.28 16.17
N THR A 325 18.19 -11.04 16.64
CA THR A 325 18.13 -10.76 18.09
C THR A 325 16.74 -10.99 18.68
N ILE A 326 15.71 -11.15 17.84
CA ILE A 326 14.29 -11.21 18.24
C ILE A 326 13.89 -12.66 18.45
N LYS A 327 13.17 -12.94 19.56
CA LYS A 327 12.67 -14.28 19.87
C LYS A 327 11.83 -14.83 18.71
N GLY A 328 12.14 -16.05 18.29
CA GLY A 328 11.51 -16.77 17.19
C GLY A 328 12.10 -16.44 15.81
N LEU A 329 12.97 -15.43 15.70
CA LEU A 329 13.60 -15.01 14.45
C LEU A 329 15.12 -15.29 14.42
N GLU A 330 15.65 -16.06 15.34
CA GLU A 330 17.10 -16.32 15.52
C GLU A 330 17.74 -16.90 14.25
N ASN A 331 16.98 -17.70 13.49
CA ASN A 331 17.43 -18.35 12.26
C ASN A 331 16.73 -17.80 11.01
N VAL A 332 16.15 -16.60 11.11
CA VAL A 332 15.31 -16.01 10.07
C VAL A 332 16.07 -15.85 8.75
N LYS A 333 15.38 -16.15 7.66
CA LYS A 333 15.84 -15.94 6.27
C LYS A 333 14.96 -14.90 5.60
N ILE A 334 15.56 -13.82 5.14
CA ILE A 334 14.86 -12.77 4.40
C ILE A 334 14.57 -13.28 2.98
N MET A 335 13.33 -13.18 2.54
CA MET A 335 12.91 -13.42 1.16
C MET A 335 12.88 -12.10 0.36
N ARG A 336 12.45 -11.01 1.01
CA ARG A 336 12.48 -9.65 0.46
C ARG A 336 12.94 -8.70 1.55
N PRO A 337 14.00 -7.91 1.33
CA PRO A 337 14.45 -6.95 2.33
C PRO A 337 13.40 -5.87 2.57
N ALA A 338 13.44 -5.28 3.75
CA ALA A 338 12.73 -4.04 4.04
C ALA A 338 13.36 -2.89 3.24
N TYR A 339 12.56 -1.89 2.90
CA TYR A 339 13.03 -0.72 2.20
C TYR A 339 12.20 0.52 2.54
N ALA A 340 12.78 1.70 2.33
CA ALA A 340 12.01 2.92 2.19
C ALA A 340 11.79 3.23 0.71
N ILE A 341 10.66 3.84 0.40
CA ILE A 341 10.37 4.35 -0.94
C ILE A 341 9.98 5.82 -0.85
N GLU A 342 10.61 6.64 -1.66
CA GLU A 342 10.22 8.01 -1.93
C GLU A 342 9.44 8.12 -3.22
N TYR A 343 8.44 9.00 -3.26
CA TYR A 343 7.60 9.24 -4.43
C TYR A 343 7.05 10.66 -4.43
N ASP A 344 6.60 11.13 -5.60
CA ASP A 344 5.91 12.41 -5.71
C ASP A 344 4.44 12.26 -5.32
N LEU A 345 3.92 13.21 -4.55
CA LEU A 345 2.53 13.30 -4.11
C LEU A 345 2.06 14.76 -4.16
N SER A 346 0.84 14.97 -4.64
CA SER A 346 0.20 16.28 -4.52
C SER A 346 -0.42 16.46 -3.14
N LEU A 347 -0.48 17.70 -2.67
CA LEU A 347 -1.19 18.03 -1.44
C LEU A 347 -2.66 18.26 -1.78
N ILE A 348 -3.57 17.48 -1.20
CA ILE A 348 -5.00 17.45 -1.50
C ILE A 348 -5.67 18.84 -1.46
N HIS A 349 -5.34 19.64 -0.46
CA HIS A 349 -5.87 21.00 -0.31
C HIS A 349 -5.35 22.00 -1.38
N ILE A 350 -4.41 21.60 -2.21
CA ILE A 350 -3.85 22.39 -3.32
C ILE A 350 -4.38 21.91 -4.67
N SER A 351 -4.58 20.59 -4.81
CA SER A 351 -4.86 19.93 -6.09
C SER A 351 -6.30 19.50 -6.30
N GLU A 352 -7.17 19.57 -5.28
CA GLU A 352 -8.57 19.27 -5.44
C GLU A 352 -9.41 20.57 -5.56
N PRO A 353 -10.32 20.63 -6.56
CA PRO A 353 -11.18 21.80 -6.75
C PRO A 353 -12.27 21.91 -5.69
N THR A 354 -12.55 20.85 -4.95
CA THR A 354 -13.54 20.87 -3.88
C THR A 354 -12.90 21.50 -2.65
N ARG A 355 -13.01 22.79 -2.52
CA ARG A 355 -12.96 23.41 -1.19
C ARG A 355 -14.06 22.75 -0.39
N GLN A 356 -13.71 22.13 0.73
CA GLN A 356 -14.68 21.84 1.76
C GLN A 356 -15.45 23.14 1.96
N ALA A 357 -16.76 23.13 1.66
CA ALA A 357 -17.57 24.30 1.89
C ALA A 357 -17.30 24.73 3.33
N GLU A 358 -16.98 25.98 3.53
CA GLU A 358 -16.93 26.54 4.86
C GLU A 358 -18.33 26.35 5.45
N ILE A 359 -18.45 25.29 6.24
CA ILE A 359 -19.65 25.07 7.04
C ILE A 359 -19.50 26.07 8.18
N SER A 360 -20.09 27.23 7.97
CA SER A 360 -20.31 28.25 9.00
C SER A 360 -21.28 27.74 10.03
#